data_36ffb6f52d2efe52e35ec9d5675f4e10
#
_entry.id   36ffb6f52d2efe52e35ec9d5675f4e10
#
_cell.length_a   1.000
_cell.length_b   1.000
_cell.length_c   1.000
_cell.angle_alpha   90.00
_cell.angle_beta   90.00
_cell.angle_gamma   90.00
#
_symmetry.space_group_name_H-M   'P 1'
#
loop_
_entity.id
_entity.type
_entity.pdbx_description
1 polymer ?
#
loop_
_entity_poly.entity_id
_entity_poly.type
_entity_poly.pdbx_seq_one_letter_code
_entity_poly.pdbx_strand_id
1 'polypeptide(L)'
;MTRLDDFLWWCNFYCNGIDVLYSQEMRQEGFNNPGSPTYMDCSSMTIIAARQAGYSTGGAWYTGDMVPAFISAGWECYGYNWDMMQPGDVVIRPANAWRGGHVVVIGYEGTCYEAYSDDVPVEEQVRQTSIYEFGADYILRPPSDNYAQASEPEPEPEPTPTTSLTEGILMFVRVNFGDAYGYALIPYGLGAMGVNQEQADRYYRAGLRPTEISADDFTILVQESWQHFVACFGGLATKADVATQTSAVIAAVKENATKVD
;
A
#
# COMPACT_ATOMS: atom_id res chain seq x y z
N MET A 1 13.12 17.02 -4.05
CA MET A 1 12.20 16.34 -4.97
C MET A 1 10.85 16.30 -4.26
N THR A 2 9.76 16.69 -4.88
CA THR A 2 8.42 16.63 -4.27
C THR A 2 7.90 15.20 -4.31
N ARG A 3 6.87 14.85 -3.51
CA ARG A 3 6.22 13.53 -3.63
C ARG A 3 5.63 13.30 -5.02
N LEU A 4 5.18 14.38 -5.69
CA LEU A 4 4.71 14.31 -7.06
C LEU A 4 5.82 13.91 -8.03
N ASP A 5 7.01 14.52 -7.89
CA ASP A 5 8.17 14.15 -8.70
C ASP A 5 8.57 12.69 -8.46
N ASP A 6 8.55 12.23 -7.21
CA ASP A 6 8.83 10.83 -6.85
C ASP A 6 7.78 9.87 -7.43
N PHE A 7 6.49 10.25 -7.42
CA PHE A 7 5.42 9.44 -8.00
C PHE A 7 5.62 9.26 -9.51
N LEU A 8 5.86 10.35 -10.23
CA LEU A 8 6.10 10.29 -11.67
C LEU A 8 7.42 9.59 -12.00
N TRP A 9 8.43 9.72 -11.13
CA TRP A 9 9.69 8.98 -11.26
C TRP A 9 9.46 7.47 -11.14
N TRP A 10 8.66 7.00 -10.16
CA TRP A 10 8.32 5.58 -10.02
C TRP A 10 7.52 5.06 -11.20
N CYS A 11 6.54 5.82 -11.71
CA CYS A 11 5.81 5.45 -12.93
C CYS A 11 6.77 5.30 -14.12
N ASN A 12 7.65 6.28 -14.32
CA ASN A 12 8.65 6.22 -15.38
C ASN A 12 9.64 5.06 -15.20
N PHE A 13 10.04 4.76 -13.97
CA PHE A 13 10.93 3.66 -13.66
C PHE A 13 10.34 2.31 -14.06
N TYR A 14 9.05 2.07 -13.77
CA TYR A 14 8.37 0.84 -14.18
C TYR A 14 8.15 0.74 -15.69
N CYS A 15 7.92 1.86 -16.36
CA CYS A 15 7.70 1.87 -17.80
C CYS A 15 8.98 1.83 -18.64
N ASN A 16 10.08 2.41 -18.15
CA ASN A 16 11.28 2.66 -18.96
C ASN A 16 12.59 2.24 -18.28
N GLY A 17 12.58 1.97 -16.98
CA GLY A 17 13.80 1.72 -16.20
C GLY A 17 14.11 0.25 -15.94
N ILE A 18 13.08 -0.61 -16.00
CA ILE A 18 13.20 -2.06 -15.78
C ILE A 18 12.23 -2.81 -16.68
N ASP A 19 12.50 -4.09 -16.90
CA ASP A 19 11.61 -4.97 -17.65
C ASP A 19 10.46 -5.46 -16.75
N VAL A 20 9.26 -4.93 -16.97
CA VAL A 20 8.02 -5.33 -16.27
C VAL A 20 7.03 -5.90 -17.29
N LEU A 21 6.45 -7.03 -16.96
CA LEU A 21 5.41 -7.68 -17.78
C LEU A 21 4.02 -7.38 -17.20
N TYR A 22 3.03 -7.29 -18.07
CA TYR A 22 1.64 -7.19 -17.63
C TYR A 22 1.13 -8.54 -17.13
N SER A 23 0.53 -8.57 -15.94
CA SER A 23 -0.23 -9.73 -15.46
C SER A 23 -1.20 -9.35 -14.35
N GLN A 24 -2.49 -9.64 -14.55
CA GLN A 24 -3.49 -9.52 -13.48
C GLN A 24 -3.35 -10.63 -12.44
N GLU A 25 -3.00 -11.84 -12.87
CA GLU A 25 -2.85 -12.99 -11.98
C GLU A 25 -1.64 -12.82 -11.06
N MET A 26 -0.54 -12.29 -11.59
CA MET A 26 0.72 -12.12 -10.87
C MET A 26 0.89 -10.75 -10.21
N ARG A 27 -0.17 -9.90 -10.18
CA ARG A 27 -0.10 -8.53 -9.59
C ARG A 27 0.43 -8.50 -8.17
N GLN A 28 0.21 -9.58 -7.39
CA GLN A 28 0.72 -9.71 -6.02
C GLN A 28 2.24 -9.65 -5.95
N GLU A 29 2.93 -10.11 -6.98
CA GLU A 29 4.38 -10.07 -7.04
C GLU A 29 4.90 -8.63 -7.02
N GLY A 30 4.26 -7.73 -7.78
CA GLY A 30 4.59 -6.30 -7.77
C GLY A 30 4.46 -5.68 -6.37
N PHE A 31 3.40 -6.01 -5.63
CA PHE A 31 3.23 -5.55 -4.25
C PHE A 31 4.29 -6.11 -3.30
N ASN A 32 4.74 -7.34 -3.50
CA ASN A 32 5.75 -7.98 -2.68
C ASN A 32 7.17 -7.51 -3.00
N ASN A 33 7.42 -7.05 -4.22
CA ASN A 33 8.74 -6.65 -4.71
C ASN A 33 8.71 -5.29 -5.45
N PRO A 34 8.27 -4.21 -4.78
CA PRO A 34 8.03 -2.92 -5.43
C PRO A 34 9.25 -2.27 -6.06
N GLY A 35 10.46 -2.60 -5.60
CA GLY A 35 11.71 -2.05 -6.14
C GLY A 35 12.21 -2.75 -7.41
N SER A 36 11.71 -3.95 -7.71
CA SER A 36 12.10 -4.74 -8.89
C SER A 36 11.01 -5.77 -9.24
N PRO A 37 9.79 -5.31 -9.56
CA PRO A 37 8.70 -6.20 -9.92
C PRO A 37 8.96 -6.84 -11.28
N THR A 38 8.55 -8.11 -11.41
CA THR A 38 8.52 -8.80 -12.70
C THR A 38 7.15 -8.62 -13.37
N TYR A 39 6.08 -8.55 -12.57
CA TYR A 39 4.71 -8.46 -13.06
C TYR A 39 3.92 -7.35 -12.39
N MET A 40 3.17 -6.61 -13.19
CA MET A 40 2.21 -5.61 -12.73
C MET A 40 0.96 -5.62 -13.63
N ASP A 41 -0.18 -5.17 -13.11
CA ASP A 41 -1.31 -4.71 -13.90
C ASP A 41 -1.50 -3.19 -13.75
N CYS A 42 -2.46 -2.61 -14.45
CA CYS A 42 -2.69 -1.16 -14.44
C CYS A 42 -2.92 -0.61 -13.02
N SER A 43 -3.66 -1.33 -12.19
CA SER A 43 -3.94 -0.92 -10.82
C SER A 43 -2.74 -1.08 -9.89
N SER A 44 -2.06 -2.22 -9.94
CA SER A 44 -0.90 -2.47 -9.08
C SER A 44 0.26 -1.51 -9.38
N MET A 45 0.55 -1.22 -10.65
CA MET A 45 1.55 -0.23 -11.03
C MET A 45 1.26 1.14 -10.42
N THR A 46 0.04 1.65 -10.60
CA THR A 46 -0.37 2.96 -10.07
C THR A 46 -0.33 3.01 -8.55
N ILE A 47 -0.90 2.00 -7.88
CA ILE A 47 -0.96 1.93 -6.41
C ILE A 47 0.45 1.83 -5.81
N ILE A 48 1.31 0.99 -6.39
CA ILE A 48 2.67 0.80 -5.89
C ILE A 48 3.49 2.07 -6.10
N ALA A 49 3.44 2.68 -7.29
CA ALA A 49 4.14 3.93 -7.57
C ALA A 49 3.73 5.04 -6.57
N ALA A 50 2.43 5.20 -6.31
CA ALA A 50 1.94 6.16 -5.33
C ALA A 50 2.47 5.87 -3.91
N ARG A 51 2.47 4.61 -3.47
CA ARG A 51 3.01 4.21 -2.16
C ARG A 51 4.51 4.44 -2.04
N GLN A 52 5.27 4.13 -3.09
CA GLN A 52 6.72 4.37 -3.11
C GLN A 52 7.06 5.86 -3.03
N ALA A 53 6.20 6.72 -3.56
CA ALA A 53 6.31 8.17 -3.45
C ALA A 53 5.79 8.74 -2.11
N GLY A 54 5.33 7.89 -1.19
CA GLY A 54 4.84 8.30 0.13
C GLY A 54 3.39 8.79 0.14
N TYR A 55 2.61 8.53 -0.90
CA TYR A 55 1.16 8.77 -0.87
C TYR A 55 0.43 7.59 -0.23
N SER A 56 -0.53 7.89 0.64
CA SER A 56 -1.50 6.89 1.09
C SER A 56 -2.46 6.55 -0.06
N THR A 57 -2.81 5.29 -0.20
CA THR A 57 -3.76 4.79 -1.20
C THR A 57 -5.01 4.16 -0.58
N GLY A 58 -5.24 4.38 0.74
CA GLY A 58 -6.44 3.91 1.44
C GLY A 58 -6.67 2.39 1.42
N GLY A 59 -5.60 1.61 1.21
CA GLY A 59 -5.71 0.16 1.11
C GLY A 59 -6.19 -0.36 -0.25
N ALA A 60 -6.24 0.48 -1.28
CA ALA A 60 -6.62 0.07 -2.64
C ALA A 60 -5.82 -1.13 -3.13
N TRP A 61 -6.49 -2.00 -3.88
CA TRP A 61 -5.95 -3.24 -4.41
C TRP A 61 -6.14 -3.41 -5.92
N TYR A 62 -7.24 -2.90 -6.49
CA TYR A 62 -7.57 -2.98 -7.91
C TYR A 62 -8.46 -1.80 -8.33
N THR A 63 -8.68 -1.62 -9.62
CA THR A 63 -9.43 -0.48 -10.15
C THR A 63 -10.84 -0.32 -9.59
N GLY A 64 -11.49 -1.39 -9.12
CA GLY A 64 -12.85 -1.33 -8.57
C GLY A 64 -12.94 -0.69 -7.18
N ASP A 65 -11.87 -0.73 -6.41
CA ASP A 65 -11.81 -0.14 -5.06
C ASP A 65 -10.99 1.15 -4.98
N MET A 66 -10.22 1.49 -6.03
CA MET A 66 -9.31 2.65 -6.01
C MET A 66 -10.02 3.97 -5.69
N VAL A 67 -11.19 4.23 -6.30
CA VAL A 67 -11.85 5.54 -6.12
C VAL A 67 -12.21 5.80 -4.65
N PRO A 68 -12.99 4.95 -3.95
CA PRO A 68 -13.30 5.19 -2.54
C PRO A 68 -12.06 5.13 -1.65
N ALA A 69 -11.10 4.26 -1.95
CA ALA A 69 -9.89 4.11 -1.15
C ALA A 69 -8.99 5.36 -1.25
N PHE A 70 -8.76 5.89 -2.45
CA PHE A 70 -7.95 7.09 -2.65
C PHE A 70 -8.61 8.32 -2.04
N ILE A 71 -9.95 8.48 -2.16
CA ILE A 71 -10.69 9.56 -1.49
C ILE A 71 -10.50 9.47 0.04
N SER A 72 -10.62 8.29 0.62
CA SER A 72 -10.40 8.10 2.06
C SER A 72 -8.96 8.42 2.51
N ALA A 73 -8.01 8.32 1.59
CA ALA A 73 -6.60 8.67 1.78
C ALA A 73 -6.28 10.15 1.50
N GLY A 74 -7.28 10.98 1.27
CA GLY A 74 -7.13 12.42 1.07
C GLY A 74 -6.88 12.85 -0.37
N TRP A 75 -7.05 11.95 -1.35
CA TRP A 75 -7.02 12.35 -2.77
C TRP A 75 -8.30 13.07 -3.15
N GLU A 76 -8.18 14.08 -3.98
CA GLU A 76 -9.32 14.76 -4.58
C GLU A 76 -9.88 13.92 -5.73
N CYS A 77 -11.21 13.90 -5.88
CA CYS A 77 -11.88 13.14 -6.93
C CYS A 77 -12.76 14.07 -7.77
N TYR A 78 -12.54 14.05 -9.06
CA TYR A 78 -13.30 14.80 -10.04
C TYR A 78 -13.94 13.85 -11.06
N GLY A 79 -15.09 14.24 -11.63
CA GLY A 79 -15.58 13.61 -12.85
C GLY A 79 -14.57 13.80 -13.99
N TYR A 80 -14.48 12.79 -14.87
CA TYR A 80 -13.54 12.86 -15.98
C TYR A 80 -13.76 14.11 -16.83
N ASN A 81 -12.69 14.86 -17.02
CA ASN A 81 -12.64 16.04 -17.89
C ASN A 81 -11.23 16.19 -18.45
N TRP A 82 -11.09 16.07 -19.77
CA TRP A 82 -9.81 16.14 -20.47
C TRP A 82 -9.03 17.42 -20.15
N ASP A 83 -9.73 18.57 -20.13
CA ASP A 83 -9.10 19.89 -19.95
C ASP A 83 -8.61 20.14 -18.50
N MET A 84 -9.00 19.30 -17.57
CA MET A 84 -8.59 19.43 -16.16
C MET A 84 -7.37 18.60 -15.79
N MET A 85 -6.94 17.67 -16.66
CA MET A 85 -5.83 16.77 -16.37
C MET A 85 -4.51 17.52 -16.19
N GLN A 86 -3.77 17.11 -15.19
CA GLN A 86 -2.41 17.62 -14.91
C GLN A 86 -1.47 16.49 -14.50
N PRO A 87 -0.14 16.68 -14.58
CA PRO A 87 0.83 15.68 -14.16
C PRO A 87 0.57 15.18 -12.74
N GLY A 88 0.59 13.86 -12.56
CA GLY A 88 0.29 13.15 -11.32
C GLY A 88 -1.17 12.77 -11.13
N ASP A 89 -2.09 13.27 -11.95
CA ASP A 89 -3.48 12.81 -11.92
C ASP A 89 -3.56 11.32 -12.31
N VAL A 90 -4.37 10.59 -11.57
CA VAL A 90 -4.72 9.19 -11.85
C VAL A 90 -6.07 9.18 -12.54
N VAL A 91 -6.07 8.92 -13.83
CA VAL A 91 -7.29 8.84 -14.66
C VAL A 91 -7.78 7.42 -14.68
N ILE A 92 -9.01 7.19 -14.24
CA ILE A 92 -9.51 5.85 -13.95
C ILE A 92 -10.90 5.57 -14.51
N ARG A 93 -11.05 4.36 -15.02
CA ARG A 93 -12.31 3.66 -15.27
C ARG A 93 -12.40 2.50 -14.28
N PRO A 94 -13.20 2.60 -13.19
CA PRO A 94 -13.33 1.52 -12.23
C PRO A 94 -13.89 0.24 -12.83
N ALA A 95 -13.38 -0.91 -12.40
CA ALA A 95 -13.96 -2.21 -12.73
C ALA A 95 -15.34 -2.36 -12.05
N ASN A 96 -16.28 -2.96 -12.74
CA ASN A 96 -17.57 -3.38 -12.20
C ASN A 96 -18.02 -4.71 -12.84
N ALA A 97 -19.21 -5.21 -12.48
CA ALA A 97 -19.72 -6.47 -12.98
C ALA A 97 -19.89 -6.55 -14.52
N TRP A 98 -19.89 -5.39 -15.22
CA TRP A 98 -20.23 -5.31 -16.65
C TRP A 98 -19.07 -4.76 -17.49
N ARG A 99 -18.03 -4.20 -16.86
CA ARG A 99 -16.96 -3.50 -17.55
C ARG A 99 -15.62 -3.68 -16.82
N GLY A 100 -14.61 -4.10 -17.56
CA GLY A 100 -13.24 -4.16 -17.06
C GLY A 100 -12.73 -2.77 -16.65
N GLY A 101 -11.93 -2.72 -15.61
CA GLY A 101 -11.29 -1.48 -15.16
C GLY A 101 -10.05 -1.16 -16.00
N HIS A 102 -9.66 0.12 -15.99
CA HIS A 102 -8.35 0.57 -16.46
C HIS A 102 -7.95 1.85 -15.74
N VAL A 103 -6.66 2.09 -15.60
CA VAL A 103 -6.11 3.26 -14.96
C VAL A 103 -4.78 3.64 -15.59
N VAL A 104 -4.57 4.96 -15.75
CA VAL A 104 -3.32 5.55 -16.22
C VAL A 104 -2.90 6.68 -15.29
N VAL A 105 -1.62 6.98 -15.21
CA VAL A 105 -1.07 8.13 -14.50
C VAL A 105 -0.62 9.17 -15.51
N ILE A 106 -1.11 10.40 -15.37
CA ILE A 106 -0.75 11.50 -16.27
C ILE A 106 0.68 11.94 -15.99
N GLY A 107 1.49 11.96 -17.04
CA GLY A 107 2.86 12.47 -17.04
C GLY A 107 2.93 13.93 -17.49
N TYR A 108 4.15 14.40 -17.70
CA TYR A 108 4.40 15.72 -18.31
C TYR A 108 4.20 15.66 -19.84
N GLU A 109 4.02 16.83 -20.47
CA GLU A 109 4.02 17.01 -21.93
C GLU A 109 3.02 16.13 -22.69
N GLY A 110 1.83 15.89 -22.09
CA GLY A 110 0.77 15.12 -22.74
C GLY A 110 1.05 13.62 -22.80
N THR A 111 1.87 13.11 -21.89
CA THR A 111 2.14 11.67 -21.76
C THR A 111 1.33 11.02 -20.63
N CYS A 112 1.22 9.70 -20.63
CA CYS A 112 0.75 8.91 -19.50
C CYS A 112 1.57 7.63 -19.33
N TYR A 113 1.51 7.08 -18.13
CA TYR A 113 2.15 5.83 -17.73
C TYR A 113 1.07 4.80 -17.46
N GLU A 114 1.24 3.59 -17.98
CA GLU A 114 0.28 2.50 -17.79
C GLU A 114 0.91 1.11 -17.89
N ALA A 115 0.38 0.15 -17.14
CA ALA A 115 0.47 -1.26 -17.50
C ALA A 115 -0.80 -1.58 -18.32
N TYR A 116 -0.63 -1.85 -19.59
CA TYR A 116 -1.70 -1.82 -20.57
C TYR A 116 -2.40 -3.17 -20.77
N SER A 117 -1.69 -4.19 -21.26
CA SER A 117 -2.26 -5.49 -21.58
C SER A 117 -1.15 -6.53 -21.84
N ASP A 118 -1.46 -7.81 -21.63
CA ASP A 118 -0.65 -8.96 -22.07
C ASP A 118 -0.90 -9.37 -23.54
N ASP A 119 -1.90 -8.79 -24.19
CA ASP A 119 -2.24 -9.05 -25.59
C ASP A 119 -1.37 -8.28 -26.60
N VAL A 120 -0.39 -7.50 -26.12
CA VAL A 120 0.51 -6.69 -26.95
C VAL A 120 1.97 -7.18 -26.84
N PRO A 121 2.87 -6.77 -27.74
CA PRO A 121 4.31 -7.05 -27.60
C PRO A 121 4.84 -6.64 -26.23
N VAL A 122 5.84 -7.37 -25.71
CA VAL A 122 6.38 -7.19 -24.35
C VAL A 122 6.77 -5.74 -24.06
N GLU A 123 7.39 -5.07 -25.02
CA GLU A 123 7.82 -3.68 -24.95
C GLU A 123 6.67 -2.66 -24.87
N GLU A 124 5.44 -3.09 -25.11
CA GLU A 124 4.23 -2.27 -25.03
C GLU A 124 3.32 -2.62 -23.85
N GLN A 125 3.65 -3.67 -23.08
CA GLN A 125 2.81 -4.15 -21.99
C GLN A 125 2.78 -3.16 -20.81
N VAL A 126 3.93 -2.63 -20.43
CA VAL A 126 4.07 -1.58 -19.41
C VAL A 126 4.86 -0.43 -20.05
N ARG A 127 4.21 0.72 -20.22
CA ARG A 127 4.71 1.74 -21.14
C ARG A 127 4.41 3.17 -20.71
N GLN A 128 5.21 4.08 -21.21
CA GLN A 128 4.88 5.49 -21.34
C GLN A 128 4.35 5.74 -22.76
N THR A 129 3.22 6.41 -22.88
CA THR A 129 2.60 6.72 -24.17
C THR A 129 1.95 8.10 -24.15
N SER A 130 1.45 8.60 -25.29
CA SER A 130 0.63 9.80 -25.32
C SER A 130 -0.71 9.54 -24.66
N ILE A 131 -1.28 10.54 -23.98
CA ILE A 131 -2.63 10.48 -23.40
C ILE A 131 -3.64 10.17 -24.49
N TYR A 132 -4.58 9.28 -24.19
CA TYR A 132 -5.64 8.85 -25.12
C TYR A 132 -6.97 8.63 -24.39
N GLU A 133 -8.06 8.64 -25.15
CA GLU A 133 -9.40 8.37 -24.64
C GLU A 133 -9.62 6.86 -24.45
N PHE A 134 -9.97 6.42 -23.24
CA PHE A 134 -10.31 5.01 -22.97
C PHE A 134 -11.63 4.84 -22.19
N GLY A 135 -12.44 5.91 -22.12
CA GLY A 135 -13.74 5.92 -21.42
C GLY A 135 -13.59 5.95 -19.91
N ALA A 136 -12.70 6.79 -19.41
CA ALA A 136 -12.52 7.03 -17.98
C ALA A 136 -13.76 7.71 -17.36
N ASP A 137 -13.99 7.46 -16.07
CA ASP A 137 -15.09 8.07 -15.31
C ASP A 137 -14.61 9.16 -14.36
N TYR A 138 -13.37 9.04 -13.82
CA TYR A 138 -12.86 9.91 -12.78
C TYR A 138 -11.40 10.29 -13.00
N ILE A 139 -11.05 11.43 -12.38
CA ILE A 139 -9.68 11.88 -12.14
C ILE A 139 -9.46 11.87 -10.63
N LEU A 140 -8.46 11.17 -10.15
CA LEU A 140 -8.02 11.18 -8.76
C LEU A 140 -6.72 11.98 -8.69
N ARG A 141 -6.73 13.07 -7.96
CA ARG A 141 -5.59 13.98 -7.82
C ARG A 141 -4.90 13.79 -6.49
N PRO A 142 -3.57 13.57 -6.48
CA PRO A 142 -2.86 13.39 -5.22
C PRO A 142 -2.90 14.64 -4.35
N PRO A 143 -2.91 14.50 -3.02
CA PRO A 143 -2.84 15.64 -2.11
C PRO A 143 -1.56 16.43 -2.34
N SER A 144 -1.67 17.76 -2.29
CA SER A 144 -0.53 18.67 -2.48
C SER A 144 0.52 18.48 -1.38
N ASP A 145 1.81 18.69 -1.73
CA ASP A 145 2.94 18.59 -0.78
C ASP A 145 2.89 19.58 0.38
N ASN A 146 2.02 20.59 0.31
CA ASN A 146 1.84 21.56 1.38
C ASN A 146 1.26 20.96 2.69
N TYR A 147 0.79 19.74 2.68
CA TYR A 147 0.43 19.01 3.91
C TYR A 147 1.64 18.58 4.76
N ALA A 148 2.85 18.60 4.20
CA ALA A 148 4.09 18.26 4.93
C ALA A 148 4.64 19.44 5.78
N GLN A 149 4.01 20.61 5.72
CA GLN A 149 4.35 21.79 6.58
C GLN A 149 3.22 22.17 7.54
N ALA A 150 2.41 21.24 7.97
CA ALA A 150 1.70 21.42 9.22
C ALA A 150 2.73 21.26 10.34
N SER A 151 3.32 22.41 10.73
CA SER A 151 4.02 22.70 11.98
C SER A 151 4.53 21.49 12.76
N GLU A 152 5.85 21.39 12.85
CA GLU A 152 6.50 20.70 13.97
C GLU A 152 5.75 21.07 15.27
N PRO A 153 5.05 20.17 15.92
CA PRO A 153 4.38 20.49 17.16
C PRO A 153 5.46 20.77 18.20
N GLU A 154 5.34 21.93 18.87
CA GLU A 154 6.01 22.23 20.13
C GLU A 154 5.90 20.99 21.03
N PRO A 155 6.95 20.57 21.76
CA PRO A 155 6.96 19.33 22.50
C PRO A 155 5.85 19.34 23.56
N GLU A 156 4.73 18.71 23.23
CA GLU A 156 3.70 18.36 24.21
C GLU A 156 4.20 17.24 25.13
N PRO A 157 3.76 17.23 26.41
CA PRO A 157 4.16 16.18 27.35
C PRO A 157 3.74 14.81 26.81
N GLU A 158 4.66 13.84 26.91
CA GLU A 158 4.55 12.49 26.38
C GLU A 158 3.13 11.91 26.50
N PRO A 159 2.42 11.67 25.36
CA PRO A 159 1.13 11.02 25.42
C PRO A 159 1.32 9.55 25.75
N THR A 160 0.56 9.09 26.73
CA THR A 160 0.30 7.67 26.93
C THR A 160 -0.08 7.05 25.60
N PRO A 161 0.53 5.95 25.13
CA PRO A 161 0.29 5.41 23.81
C PRO A 161 -1.14 4.87 23.68
N THR A 162 -2.03 5.69 23.16
CA THR A 162 -3.32 5.21 22.66
C THR A 162 -3.11 4.89 21.18
N THR A 163 -2.66 3.69 20.89
CA THR A 163 -2.42 3.21 19.54
C THR A 163 -3.76 2.95 18.87
N SER A 164 -4.26 3.93 18.12
CA SER A 164 -5.41 3.76 17.25
C SER A 164 -4.94 3.23 15.90
N LEU A 165 -5.45 2.06 15.48
CA LEU A 165 -5.20 1.41 14.17
C LEU A 165 -5.85 2.15 12.98
N THR A 166 -6.08 3.46 13.04
CA THR A 166 -6.86 4.20 12.05
C THR A 166 -6.07 4.68 10.83
N GLU A 167 -4.77 4.41 10.73
CA GLU A 167 -3.98 4.82 9.56
C GLU A 167 -3.35 3.57 8.91
N GLY A 168 -3.83 3.24 7.73
CA GLY A 168 -3.50 2.06 6.94
C GLY A 168 -2.03 1.93 6.58
N ILE A 169 -1.20 1.50 7.52
CA ILE A 169 0.24 1.30 7.36
C ILE A 169 0.61 -0.08 7.89
N LEU A 170 1.52 -0.72 7.20
CA LEU A 170 2.27 -1.86 7.70
C LEU A 170 2.99 -1.44 8.98
N MET A 171 2.54 -1.92 10.13
CA MET A 171 3.24 -1.67 11.41
C MET A 171 4.35 -2.71 11.57
N PHE A 172 5.59 -2.23 11.70
CA PHE A 172 6.69 -3.05 12.19
C PHE A 172 6.79 -2.85 13.70
N VAL A 173 6.57 -3.90 14.46
CA VAL A 173 6.53 -3.83 15.93
C VAL A 173 7.59 -4.70 16.55
N ARG A 174 8.12 -4.23 17.69
CA ARG A 174 8.93 -4.98 18.64
C ARG A 174 8.10 -5.25 19.88
N VAL A 175 7.79 -6.50 20.11
CA VAL A 175 6.91 -6.93 21.21
C VAL A 175 7.74 -7.30 22.41
N ASN A 176 7.48 -6.66 23.54
CA ASN A 176 8.16 -6.95 24.80
C ASN A 176 7.39 -8.02 25.59
N PHE A 177 8.03 -9.16 25.84
CA PHE A 177 7.52 -10.28 26.63
C PHE A 177 8.12 -10.33 28.06
N GLY A 178 8.78 -9.26 28.48
CA GLY A 178 9.45 -9.17 29.79
C GLY A 178 10.93 -9.56 29.73
N ASP A 179 11.22 -10.85 29.63
CA ASP A 179 12.58 -11.41 29.54
C ASP A 179 13.06 -11.65 28.10
N ALA A 180 12.22 -11.37 27.14
CA ALA A 180 12.50 -11.53 25.72
C ALA A 180 11.73 -10.51 24.89
N TYR A 181 12.17 -10.28 23.65
CA TYR A 181 11.42 -9.50 22.68
C TYR A 181 11.36 -10.23 21.33
N GLY A 182 10.22 -10.08 20.66
CA GLY A 182 10.02 -10.60 19.31
C GLY A 182 9.63 -9.50 18.35
N TYR A 183 9.59 -9.82 17.07
CA TYR A 183 9.21 -8.87 16.02
C TYR A 183 8.00 -9.37 15.25
N ALA A 184 7.14 -8.45 14.83
CA ALA A 184 6.03 -8.74 13.94
C ALA A 184 5.79 -7.62 12.93
N LEU A 185 5.19 -7.98 11.81
CA LEU A 185 4.56 -7.06 10.88
C LEU A 185 3.05 -7.20 11.01
N ILE A 186 2.36 -6.08 11.14
CA ILE A 186 0.90 -6.00 11.20
C ILE A 186 0.43 -5.18 10.01
N PRO A 187 0.16 -5.81 8.86
CA PRO A 187 -0.47 -5.13 7.73
C PRO A 187 -1.95 -4.90 8.06
N TYR A 188 -2.40 -3.67 7.86
CA TYR A 188 -3.79 -3.31 8.11
C TYR A 188 -4.75 -4.21 7.32
N GLY A 189 -5.65 -4.89 8.03
CA GLY A 189 -6.69 -5.71 7.42
C GLY A 189 -6.25 -7.05 6.83
N LEU A 190 -4.99 -7.49 7.05
CA LEU A 190 -4.47 -8.77 6.53
C LEU A 190 -4.00 -9.73 7.63
N GLY A 191 -4.24 -9.40 8.90
CA GLY A 191 -3.71 -10.16 10.02
C GLY A 191 -2.27 -9.74 10.37
N ALA A 192 -1.62 -10.48 11.25
CA ALA A 192 -0.24 -10.21 11.65
C ALA A 192 0.67 -11.37 11.33
N MET A 193 1.95 -11.09 11.09
CA MET A 193 2.97 -12.09 10.78
C MET A 193 4.15 -11.96 11.75
N GLY A 194 4.58 -13.08 12.35
CA GLY A 194 5.83 -13.12 13.08
C GLY A 194 7.03 -12.90 12.15
N VAL A 195 8.02 -12.16 12.63
CA VAL A 195 9.24 -11.83 11.91
C VAL A 195 10.42 -12.36 12.71
N ASN A 196 11.27 -13.16 12.09
CA ASN A 196 12.50 -13.61 12.75
C ASN A 196 13.58 -12.53 12.77
N GLN A 197 14.66 -12.74 13.55
CA GLN A 197 15.71 -11.75 13.74
C GLN A 197 16.37 -11.34 12.40
N GLU A 198 16.63 -12.28 11.50
CA GLU A 198 17.24 -11.97 10.20
C GLU A 198 16.35 -11.07 9.34
N GLN A 199 15.05 -11.32 9.35
CA GLN A 199 14.07 -10.47 8.65
C GLN A 199 13.99 -9.08 9.31
N ALA A 200 13.95 -9.01 10.64
CA ALA A 200 13.97 -7.75 11.38
C ALA A 200 15.22 -6.92 11.03
N ASP A 201 16.38 -7.55 10.96
CA ASP A 201 17.65 -6.89 10.58
C ASP A 201 17.62 -6.36 9.14
N ARG A 202 16.94 -7.04 8.23
CA ARG A 202 16.72 -6.54 6.86
C ARG A 202 15.86 -5.27 6.88
N TYR A 203 14.78 -5.25 7.68
CA TYR A 203 13.92 -4.07 7.82
C TYR A 203 14.68 -2.90 8.45
N TYR A 204 15.50 -3.14 9.47
CA TYR A 204 16.38 -2.12 10.04
C TYR A 204 17.34 -1.52 9.01
N ARG A 205 17.96 -2.35 8.15
CA ARG A 205 18.84 -1.89 7.08
C ARG A 205 18.08 -1.11 6.01
N ALA A 206 16.81 -1.44 5.76
CA ALA A 206 15.92 -0.69 4.86
C ALA A 206 15.38 0.61 5.47
N GLY A 207 15.79 0.96 6.70
CA GLY A 207 15.38 2.21 7.36
C GLY A 207 14.09 2.12 8.18
N LEU A 208 13.38 0.96 8.17
CA LEU A 208 12.23 0.78 9.04
C LEU A 208 12.66 0.70 10.50
N ARG A 209 11.86 1.28 11.37
CA ARG A 209 12.06 1.21 12.82
C ARG A 209 10.81 0.62 13.47
N PRO A 210 10.93 -0.37 14.36
CA PRO A 210 9.78 -0.92 15.03
C PRO A 210 9.25 0.03 16.10
N THR A 211 7.94 0.04 16.24
CA THR A 211 7.29 0.60 17.44
C THR A 211 7.37 -0.44 18.56
N GLU A 212 7.85 -0.06 19.73
CA GLU A 212 7.83 -0.93 20.89
C GLU A 212 6.43 -0.98 21.49
N ILE A 213 5.94 -2.19 21.72
CA ILE A 213 4.63 -2.43 22.32
C ILE A 213 4.70 -3.56 23.35
N SER A 214 3.76 -3.55 24.29
CA SER A 214 3.60 -4.66 25.25
C SER A 214 3.02 -5.90 24.57
N ALA A 215 3.16 -7.06 25.21
CA ALA A 215 2.55 -8.31 24.74
C ALA A 215 1.02 -8.21 24.74
N ASP A 216 0.43 -7.45 25.68
CA ASP A 216 -1.01 -7.25 25.77
C ASP A 216 -1.51 -6.35 24.63
N ASP A 217 -0.84 -5.22 24.36
CA ASP A 217 -1.18 -4.35 23.22
C ASP A 217 -1.01 -5.10 21.88
N PHE A 218 0.06 -5.89 21.74
CA PHE A 218 0.24 -6.73 20.57
C PHE A 218 -0.93 -7.69 20.35
N THR A 219 -1.42 -8.32 21.43
CA THR A 219 -2.57 -9.24 21.36
C THR A 219 -3.82 -8.51 20.85
N ILE A 220 -4.09 -7.31 21.37
CA ILE A 220 -5.21 -6.47 20.94
C ILE A 220 -5.07 -6.12 19.46
N LEU A 221 -3.90 -5.63 19.04
CA LEU A 221 -3.64 -5.23 17.65
C LEU A 221 -3.79 -6.37 16.65
N VAL A 222 -3.29 -7.56 17.00
CA VAL A 222 -3.46 -8.77 16.15
C VAL A 222 -4.93 -9.15 16.05
N GLN A 223 -5.66 -9.11 17.16
CA GLN A 223 -7.07 -9.44 17.20
C GLN A 223 -7.91 -8.46 16.37
N GLU A 224 -7.66 -7.16 16.49
CA GLU A 224 -8.34 -6.11 15.71
C GLU A 224 -8.04 -6.24 14.21
N SER A 225 -6.78 -6.51 13.83
CA SER A 225 -6.39 -6.74 12.44
C SER A 225 -7.14 -7.93 11.84
N TRP A 226 -7.27 -9.04 12.57
CA TRP A 226 -8.04 -10.21 12.12
C TRP A 226 -9.56 -9.95 12.09
N GLN A 227 -10.10 -9.18 13.04
CA GLN A 227 -11.51 -8.79 13.02
C GLN A 227 -11.84 -7.93 11.80
N HIS A 228 -10.93 -7.02 11.46
CA HIS A 228 -11.07 -6.20 10.26
C HIS A 228 -11.00 -7.05 8.98
N PHE A 229 -10.07 -8.00 8.91
CA PHE A 229 -9.99 -8.98 7.82
C PHE A 229 -11.32 -9.74 7.63
N VAL A 230 -11.90 -10.24 8.72
CA VAL A 230 -13.19 -10.96 8.69
C VAL A 230 -14.32 -10.04 8.23
N ALA A 231 -14.33 -8.77 8.65
CA ALA A 231 -15.34 -7.80 8.24
C ALA A 231 -15.24 -7.46 6.73
N CYS A 232 -14.01 -7.37 6.19
CA CYS A 232 -13.78 -7.06 4.77
C CYS A 232 -14.05 -8.24 3.83
N PHE A 233 -13.71 -9.46 4.28
CA PHE A 233 -13.80 -10.68 3.47
C PHE A 233 -14.96 -11.60 3.87
N GLY A 234 -15.99 -11.06 4.45
CA GLY A 234 -17.16 -11.68 5.08
C GLY A 234 -17.54 -13.08 4.60
N GLY A 235 -17.68 -14.02 5.55
CA GLY A 235 -18.18 -15.38 5.34
C GLY A 235 -17.09 -16.47 5.23
N LEU A 236 -15.81 -16.11 5.13
CA LEU A 236 -14.71 -17.09 5.04
C LEU A 236 -14.04 -17.40 6.39
N ALA A 237 -14.30 -16.63 7.43
CA ALA A 237 -13.73 -16.85 8.75
C ALA A 237 -14.75 -16.53 9.86
N THR A 238 -14.70 -17.31 10.94
CA THR A 238 -15.53 -17.13 12.13
C THR A 238 -14.77 -16.43 13.25
N LYS A 239 -15.46 -16.04 14.35
CA LYS A 239 -14.79 -15.55 15.57
C LYS A 239 -13.82 -16.57 16.16
N ALA A 240 -14.08 -17.86 15.99
CA ALA A 240 -13.19 -18.94 16.44
C ALA A 240 -11.90 -18.99 15.59
N ASP A 241 -12.02 -18.72 14.28
CA ASP A 241 -10.85 -18.64 13.39
C ASP A 241 -9.98 -17.46 13.76
N VAL A 242 -10.56 -16.30 14.07
CA VAL A 242 -9.82 -15.12 14.56
C VAL A 242 -9.05 -15.43 15.82
N ALA A 243 -9.68 -16.06 16.83
CA ALA A 243 -8.99 -16.43 18.07
C ALA A 243 -7.85 -17.43 17.83
N THR A 244 -8.06 -18.40 16.95
CA THR A 244 -7.04 -19.39 16.56
C THR A 244 -5.85 -18.74 15.88
N GLN A 245 -6.11 -17.87 14.90
CA GLN A 245 -5.05 -17.15 14.16
C GLN A 245 -4.28 -16.18 15.06
N THR A 246 -5.00 -15.43 15.92
CA THR A 246 -4.37 -14.57 16.93
C THR A 246 -3.40 -15.36 17.81
N SER A 247 -3.86 -16.48 18.36
CA SER A 247 -3.03 -17.35 19.21
C SER A 247 -1.81 -17.90 18.46
N ALA A 248 -1.97 -18.30 17.20
CA ALA A 248 -0.89 -18.82 16.37
C ALA A 248 0.19 -17.76 16.10
N VAL A 249 -0.21 -16.52 15.78
CA VAL A 249 0.74 -15.41 15.54
C VAL A 249 1.49 -15.04 16.81
N ILE A 250 0.79 -14.93 17.96
CA ILE A 250 1.43 -14.63 19.24
C ILE A 250 2.46 -15.72 19.59
N ALA A 251 2.10 -17.00 19.43
CA ALA A 251 3.00 -18.13 19.65
C ALA A 251 4.25 -18.05 18.75
N ALA A 252 4.07 -17.79 17.46
CA ALA A 252 5.16 -17.67 16.50
C ALA A 252 6.10 -16.51 16.81
N VAL A 253 5.58 -15.34 17.20
CA VAL A 253 6.40 -14.18 17.60
C VAL A 253 7.17 -14.48 18.89
N LYS A 254 6.54 -15.16 19.85
CA LYS A 254 7.16 -15.54 21.11
C LYS A 254 8.23 -16.63 20.91
N GLU A 255 8.00 -17.60 20.03
CA GLU A 255 8.96 -18.65 19.69
C GLU A 255 10.24 -18.07 19.05
N ASN A 256 10.09 -17.04 18.23
CA ASN A 256 11.19 -16.32 17.59
C ASN A 256 11.78 -15.19 18.46
N ALA A 257 11.31 -15.04 19.71
CA ALA A 257 11.76 -13.96 20.57
C ALA A 257 13.20 -14.17 21.03
N THR A 258 13.97 -13.08 21.01
CA THR A 258 15.35 -13.02 21.49
C THR A 258 15.34 -12.63 22.96
N LYS A 259 16.08 -13.37 23.81
CA LYS A 259 16.23 -13.00 25.22
C LYS A 259 16.96 -11.67 25.35
N VAL A 260 16.55 -10.91 26.35
CA VAL A 260 17.24 -9.67 26.75
C VAL A 260 18.41 -10.12 27.64
N ASP A 261 19.66 -9.87 27.20
CA ASP A 261 20.87 -10.08 28.00
C ASP A 261 21.03 -8.95 29.03
#